data_32bd35bf5c9f44a0dea5826b90d62933
#
_entry.id   32bd35bf5c9f44a0dea5826b90d62933
#
_cell.length_a   1.000
_cell.length_b   1.000
_cell.length_c   1.000
_cell.angle_alpha   90.00
_cell.angle_beta   90.00
_cell.angle_gamma   90.00
#
_symmetry.space_group_name_H-M   'P 1'
#
loop_
_entity.id
_entity.type
_entity.pdbx_description
1 polymer ?
#
loop_
_entity_poly.entity_id
_entity_poly.type
_entity_poly.pdbx_seq_one_letter_code
_entity_poly.pdbx_strand_id
1 'polypeptide(L)'
;APKQLFHTIAERGRQGEFVLDELSNTLRAIERSTLGAESEDDFANLFEDLDLNSTKLGNNANDRNELVSKVLTHLDNIDFDLNNSESDVLGDAYEYLIGEFASGAGKKAGEFYTPQTVSTLLAKIVTQGKDRLRSVYDPTCGSGSLLLRVKREVKDVDMIFGQEMNRTTYNLARMNMILHDVHFAKFDIKQEDTLTRPQHIDQRFEAVVANPPFSAKWSADPSFLQDERFSRFGKLAPSSK
;
A
#
# COMPACT_ATOMS: atom_id res chain seq x y z
N ALA A 1 -22.67 5.01 -12.68
CA ALA A 1 -21.71 5.42 -11.64
C ALA A 1 -20.99 4.18 -11.12
N PRO A 2 -19.73 4.25 -10.63
CA PRO A 2 -18.96 3.08 -10.13
C PRO A 2 -19.71 2.29 -9.05
N LYS A 3 -20.35 2.95 -8.10
CA LYS A 3 -21.17 2.31 -7.05
C LYS A 3 -22.31 1.47 -7.65
N GLN A 4 -22.95 1.97 -8.71
CA GLN A 4 -24.04 1.26 -9.40
C GLN A 4 -23.52 0.02 -10.13
N LEU A 5 -22.32 0.09 -10.70
CA LEU A 5 -21.68 -1.05 -11.37
C LEU A 5 -21.32 -2.15 -10.36
N PHE A 6 -20.72 -1.79 -9.22
CA PHE A 6 -20.40 -2.73 -8.15
C PHE A 6 -21.66 -3.45 -7.63
N HIS A 7 -22.70 -2.70 -7.30
CA HIS A 7 -23.99 -3.24 -6.87
C HIS A 7 -24.56 -4.23 -7.91
N THR A 8 -24.50 -3.88 -9.20
CA THR A 8 -25.00 -4.75 -10.28
C THR A 8 -24.25 -6.07 -10.32
N ILE A 9 -22.90 -6.06 -10.20
CA ILE A 9 -22.09 -7.29 -10.21
C ILE A 9 -22.41 -8.14 -8.97
N ALA A 10 -22.53 -7.53 -7.80
CA ALA A 10 -22.88 -8.22 -6.56
C ALA A 10 -24.27 -8.87 -6.63
N GLU A 11 -25.27 -8.17 -7.20
CA GLU A 11 -26.64 -8.69 -7.38
C GLU A 11 -26.67 -9.90 -8.34
N ARG A 12 -25.96 -9.84 -9.45
CA ARG A 12 -25.83 -10.96 -10.39
C ARG A 12 -25.17 -12.16 -9.74
N GLY A 13 -24.10 -11.91 -8.93
CA GLY A 13 -23.48 -12.97 -8.12
C GLY A 13 -24.45 -13.63 -7.13
N ARG A 14 -25.33 -12.84 -6.49
CA ARG A 14 -26.41 -13.31 -5.60
C ARG A 14 -27.39 -14.22 -6.31
N GLN A 15 -27.67 -13.94 -7.57
CA GLN A 15 -28.54 -14.74 -8.44
C GLN A 15 -27.87 -16.00 -8.99
N GLY A 16 -26.60 -16.24 -8.64
CA GLY A 16 -25.83 -17.39 -9.07
C GLY A 16 -25.22 -17.25 -10.47
N GLU A 17 -25.21 -16.05 -11.04
CA GLU A 17 -24.56 -15.81 -12.32
C GLU A 17 -23.02 -15.83 -12.19
N PHE A 18 -22.35 -16.08 -13.31
CA PHE A 18 -20.88 -16.05 -13.37
C PHE A 18 -20.38 -14.61 -13.49
N VAL A 19 -19.64 -14.12 -12.49
CA VAL A 19 -19.24 -12.71 -12.37
C VAL A 19 -17.72 -12.47 -12.42
N LEU A 20 -16.89 -13.52 -12.40
CA LEU A 20 -15.43 -13.39 -12.34
C LEU A 20 -14.85 -12.61 -13.53
N ASP A 21 -15.32 -12.89 -14.74
CA ASP A 21 -14.83 -12.21 -15.95
C ASP A 21 -15.23 -10.74 -15.96
N GLU A 22 -16.46 -10.43 -15.53
CA GLU A 22 -16.93 -9.05 -15.44
C GLU A 22 -16.15 -8.26 -14.39
N LEU A 23 -15.91 -8.85 -13.22
CA LEU A 23 -15.07 -8.25 -12.17
C LEU A 23 -13.65 -8.00 -12.70
N SER A 24 -13.01 -9.00 -13.32
CA SER A 24 -11.68 -8.87 -13.91
C SER A 24 -11.61 -7.75 -14.95
N ASN A 25 -12.61 -7.68 -15.83
CA ASN A 25 -12.67 -6.65 -16.87
C ASN A 25 -12.88 -5.25 -16.26
N THR A 26 -13.67 -5.15 -15.19
CA THR A 26 -13.90 -3.89 -14.47
C THR A 26 -12.61 -3.37 -13.85
N LEU A 27 -11.84 -4.23 -13.18
CA LEU A 27 -10.56 -3.85 -12.56
C LEU A 27 -9.55 -3.39 -13.62
N ARG A 28 -9.43 -4.13 -14.72
CA ARG A 28 -8.60 -3.72 -15.86
C ARG A 28 -9.08 -2.42 -16.53
N ALA A 29 -10.38 -2.16 -16.54
CA ALA A 29 -10.92 -0.91 -17.06
C ALA A 29 -10.56 0.28 -16.16
N ILE A 30 -10.51 0.09 -14.83
CA ILE A 30 -10.03 1.10 -13.89
C ILE A 30 -8.58 1.45 -14.19
N GLU A 31 -7.67 0.47 -14.29
CA GLU A 31 -6.27 0.70 -14.63
C GLU A 31 -6.13 1.43 -15.99
N ARG A 32 -6.86 0.98 -17.01
CA ARG A 32 -6.81 1.58 -18.35
C ARG A 32 -7.39 2.99 -18.40
N SER A 33 -8.27 3.35 -17.48
CA SER A 33 -8.89 4.69 -17.48
C SER A 33 -7.89 5.81 -17.19
N THR A 34 -6.72 5.47 -16.65
CA THR A 34 -5.64 6.41 -16.35
C THR A 34 -4.54 6.47 -17.41
N LEU A 35 -4.64 5.66 -18.49
CA LEU A 35 -3.65 5.66 -19.57
C LEU A 35 -3.52 7.05 -20.21
N GLY A 36 -2.30 7.57 -20.27
CA GLY A 36 -1.99 8.90 -20.77
C GLY A 36 -2.32 10.04 -19.80
N ALA A 37 -2.80 9.75 -18.59
CA ALA A 37 -2.99 10.73 -17.53
C ALA A 37 -1.76 10.78 -16.60
N GLU A 38 -1.64 11.85 -15.83
CA GLU A 38 -0.54 12.01 -14.85
C GLU A 38 -0.56 10.93 -13.76
N SER A 39 -1.71 10.29 -13.51
CA SER A 39 -1.91 9.21 -12.55
C SER A 39 -1.66 7.80 -13.12
N GLU A 40 -1.20 7.67 -14.36
CA GLU A 40 -1.00 6.36 -14.99
C GLU A 40 -0.11 5.45 -14.16
N ASP A 41 1.02 5.94 -13.69
CA ASP A 41 1.98 5.15 -12.91
C ASP A 41 1.39 4.64 -11.59
N ASP A 42 0.47 5.40 -10.97
CA ASP A 42 -0.15 5.03 -9.70
C ASP A 42 -1.19 3.92 -9.83
N PHE A 43 -1.79 3.78 -11.02
CA PHE A 43 -2.79 2.76 -11.31
C PHE A 43 -2.26 1.59 -12.15
N ALA A 44 -1.09 1.72 -12.77
CA ALA A 44 -0.52 0.68 -13.61
C ALA A 44 -0.28 -0.62 -12.83
N ASN A 45 -0.91 -1.73 -13.26
CA ASN A 45 -0.83 -3.04 -12.63
C ASN A 45 -1.20 -3.04 -11.12
N LEU A 46 -2.09 -2.16 -10.69
CA LEU A 46 -2.51 -2.03 -9.30
C LEU A 46 -3.20 -3.30 -8.78
N PHE A 47 -3.94 -3.99 -9.66
CA PHE A 47 -4.69 -5.20 -9.36
C PHE A 47 -4.01 -6.49 -9.86
N GLU A 48 -2.72 -6.47 -10.22
CA GLU A 48 -2.04 -7.64 -10.79
C GLU A 48 -1.97 -8.85 -9.85
N ASP A 49 -1.97 -8.60 -8.52
CA ASP A 49 -1.94 -9.65 -7.50
C ASP A 49 -3.31 -10.31 -7.28
N LEU A 50 -4.39 -9.77 -7.85
CA LEU A 50 -5.73 -10.32 -7.74
C LEU A 50 -5.95 -11.41 -8.82
N ASP A 51 -5.48 -12.62 -8.53
CA ASP A 51 -5.70 -13.79 -9.40
C ASP A 51 -7.03 -14.48 -9.08
N LEU A 52 -8.09 -14.08 -9.79
CA LEU A 52 -9.42 -14.68 -9.68
C LEU A 52 -9.48 -16.14 -10.18
N ASN A 53 -8.42 -16.64 -10.84
CA ASN A 53 -8.29 -18.03 -11.26
C ASN A 53 -7.52 -18.90 -10.26
N SER A 54 -7.04 -18.33 -9.18
CA SER A 54 -6.27 -19.03 -8.15
C SER A 54 -7.03 -20.21 -7.55
N THR A 55 -6.38 -21.35 -7.45
CA THR A 55 -6.93 -22.54 -6.75
C THR A 55 -7.16 -22.32 -5.26
N LYS A 56 -6.58 -21.27 -4.67
CA LYS A 56 -6.85 -20.85 -3.29
C LYS A 56 -8.28 -20.35 -3.09
N LEU A 57 -8.93 -19.85 -4.14
CA LEU A 57 -10.32 -19.39 -4.13
C LEU A 57 -11.32 -20.53 -4.35
N GLY A 58 -10.88 -21.67 -4.90
CA GLY A 58 -11.73 -22.83 -5.17
C GLY A 58 -11.11 -23.76 -6.21
N ASN A 59 -11.48 -25.04 -6.17
CA ASN A 59 -10.90 -26.06 -7.01
C ASN A 59 -11.32 -25.95 -8.49
N ASN A 60 -12.46 -25.36 -8.76
CA ASN A 60 -13.00 -25.15 -10.10
C ASN A 60 -13.59 -23.74 -10.25
N ALA A 61 -13.99 -23.36 -11.45
CA ALA A 61 -14.50 -22.03 -11.74
C ALA A 61 -15.78 -21.69 -10.95
N ASN A 62 -16.66 -22.68 -10.74
CA ASN A 62 -17.91 -22.45 -10.01
C ASN A 62 -17.64 -22.18 -8.53
N ASP A 63 -16.76 -22.96 -7.88
CA ASP A 63 -16.37 -22.75 -6.48
C ASP A 63 -15.78 -21.35 -6.28
N ARG A 64 -14.88 -20.93 -7.20
CA ARG A 64 -14.27 -19.57 -7.18
C ARG A 64 -15.32 -18.48 -7.33
N ASN A 65 -16.24 -18.67 -8.30
CA ASN A 65 -17.31 -17.72 -8.53
C ASN A 65 -18.24 -17.59 -7.31
N GLU A 66 -18.59 -18.71 -6.69
CA GLU A 66 -19.42 -18.72 -5.49
C GLU A 66 -18.75 -17.97 -4.32
N LEU A 67 -17.46 -18.24 -4.08
CA LEU A 67 -16.71 -17.55 -3.02
C LEU A 67 -16.62 -16.04 -3.27
N VAL A 68 -16.24 -15.64 -4.49
CA VAL A 68 -16.12 -14.22 -4.85
C VAL A 68 -17.49 -13.53 -4.79
N SER A 69 -18.56 -14.17 -5.28
CA SER A 69 -19.92 -13.63 -5.20
C SER A 69 -20.36 -13.41 -3.76
N LYS A 70 -20.01 -14.32 -2.83
CA LYS A 70 -20.29 -14.13 -1.39
C LYS A 70 -19.55 -12.92 -0.84
N VAL A 71 -18.27 -12.76 -1.16
CA VAL A 71 -17.49 -11.59 -0.72
C VAL A 71 -18.10 -10.29 -1.26
N LEU A 72 -18.39 -10.22 -2.56
CA LEU A 72 -19.01 -9.04 -3.17
C LEU A 72 -20.38 -8.72 -2.52
N THR A 73 -21.17 -9.74 -2.24
CA THR A 73 -22.48 -9.58 -1.56
C THR A 73 -22.33 -9.00 -0.15
N HIS A 74 -21.33 -9.46 0.61
CA HIS A 74 -21.07 -8.91 1.94
C HIS A 74 -20.62 -7.46 1.87
N LEU A 75 -19.72 -7.13 0.94
CA LEU A 75 -19.23 -5.76 0.74
C LEU A 75 -20.36 -4.81 0.29
N ASP A 76 -21.26 -5.28 -0.59
CA ASP A 76 -22.40 -4.49 -1.08
C ASP A 76 -23.42 -4.14 0.03
N ASN A 77 -23.47 -4.95 1.09
CA ASN A 77 -24.33 -4.70 2.25
C ASN A 77 -23.72 -3.72 3.28
N ILE A 78 -22.45 -3.32 3.10
CA ILE A 78 -21.79 -2.37 3.99
C ILE A 78 -22.03 -0.95 3.46
N ASP A 79 -22.57 -0.09 4.30
CA ASP A 79 -22.58 1.34 4.00
C ASP A 79 -21.24 1.97 4.42
N PHE A 80 -20.39 2.24 3.43
CA PHE A 80 -19.10 2.89 3.64
C PHE A 80 -19.22 4.41 3.80
N ASP A 81 -20.43 4.97 3.79
CA ASP A 81 -20.68 6.42 3.94
C ASP A 81 -19.79 7.29 3.02
N LEU A 82 -19.60 6.85 1.78
CA LEU A 82 -18.71 7.49 0.80
C LEU A 82 -19.10 8.94 0.44
N ASN A 83 -20.25 9.42 0.91
CA ASN A 83 -20.71 10.79 0.71
C ASN A 83 -20.34 11.72 1.88
N ASN A 84 -19.84 11.17 2.99
CA ASN A 84 -19.42 11.94 4.14
C ASN A 84 -17.91 12.19 4.06
N SER A 85 -17.54 13.38 3.63
CA SER A 85 -16.13 13.78 3.46
C SER A 85 -15.34 13.94 4.76
N GLU A 86 -16.01 13.87 5.94
CA GLU A 86 -15.36 14.02 7.23
C GLU A 86 -14.81 12.69 7.78
N SER A 87 -15.22 11.54 7.24
CA SER A 87 -14.77 10.23 7.70
C SER A 87 -14.01 9.47 6.60
N ASP A 88 -12.82 8.98 6.96
CA ASP A 88 -11.97 8.15 6.11
C ASP A 88 -12.31 6.66 6.31
N VAL A 89 -13.61 6.32 6.18
CA VAL A 89 -14.10 4.98 6.51
C VAL A 89 -13.50 3.89 5.62
N LEU A 90 -13.33 4.18 4.33
CA LEU A 90 -12.81 3.19 3.39
C LEU A 90 -11.32 2.92 3.62
N GLY A 91 -10.53 3.98 3.84
CA GLY A 91 -9.12 3.85 4.18
C GLY A 91 -8.92 3.16 5.53
N ASP A 92 -9.69 3.52 6.55
CA ASP A 92 -9.62 2.87 7.87
C ASP A 92 -10.01 1.38 7.81
N ALA A 93 -11.02 1.01 7.03
CA ALA A 93 -11.38 -0.38 6.79
C ALA A 93 -10.25 -1.15 6.09
N TYR A 94 -9.58 -0.52 5.13
CA TYR A 94 -8.44 -1.12 4.43
C TYR A 94 -7.24 -1.32 5.36
N GLU A 95 -6.89 -0.33 6.18
CA GLU A 95 -5.83 -0.47 7.19
C GLU A 95 -6.15 -1.56 8.21
N TYR A 96 -7.41 -1.69 8.64
CA TYR A 96 -7.84 -2.78 9.51
C TYR A 96 -7.59 -4.16 8.86
N LEU A 97 -7.98 -4.33 7.59
CA LEU A 97 -7.73 -5.58 6.85
C LEU A 97 -6.24 -5.88 6.70
N ILE A 98 -5.41 -4.88 6.41
CA ILE A 98 -3.95 -5.06 6.38
C ILE A 98 -3.44 -5.57 7.74
N GLY A 99 -3.92 -5.00 8.84
CA GLY A 99 -3.58 -5.41 10.19
C GLY A 99 -3.98 -6.86 10.51
N GLU A 100 -5.20 -7.27 10.11
CA GLU A 100 -5.69 -8.64 10.27
C GLU A 100 -4.86 -9.64 9.45
N PHE A 101 -4.55 -9.32 8.19
CA PHE A 101 -3.67 -10.16 7.37
C PHE A 101 -2.26 -10.27 7.94
N ALA A 102 -1.72 -9.18 8.46
CA ALA A 102 -0.43 -9.18 9.13
C ALA A 102 -0.46 -10.09 10.37
N SER A 103 -1.49 -10.00 11.19
CA SER A 103 -1.66 -10.84 12.38
C SER A 103 -1.73 -12.32 12.02
N GLY A 104 -2.39 -12.69 10.93
CA GLY A 104 -2.46 -14.06 10.40
C GLY A 104 -1.16 -14.57 9.79
N ALA A 105 -0.29 -13.68 9.30
CA ALA A 105 0.98 -14.03 8.66
C ALA A 105 2.12 -14.38 9.67
N GLY A 106 1.91 -14.20 10.97
CA GLY A 106 2.88 -14.53 12.02
C GLY A 106 4.18 -13.71 11.89
N LYS A 107 5.35 -14.40 11.90
CA LYS A 107 6.66 -13.73 11.85
C LYS A 107 6.89 -12.83 10.62
N LYS A 108 6.17 -13.08 9.53
CA LYS A 108 6.24 -12.26 8.31
C LYS A 108 5.44 -10.95 8.41
N ALA A 109 4.57 -10.85 9.40
CA ALA A 109 3.74 -9.66 9.61
C ALA A 109 4.56 -8.37 9.81
N GLY A 110 5.66 -8.45 10.55
CA GLY A 110 6.56 -7.32 10.79
C GLY A 110 7.33 -6.83 9.56
N GLU A 111 7.22 -7.52 8.41
CA GLU A 111 7.91 -7.14 7.18
C GLU A 111 7.11 -6.10 6.36
N PHE A 112 5.81 -5.92 6.61
CA PHE A 112 4.98 -5.02 5.82
C PHE A 112 3.96 -4.17 6.62
N TYR A 113 3.89 -4.36 7.94
CA TYR A 113 2.94 -3.65 8.78
C TYR A 113 3.58 -3.16 10.08
N THR A 114 3.41 -1.88 10.38
CA THR A 114 3.81 -1.27 11.65
C THR A 114 2.60 -1.15 12.56
N PRO A 115 2.63 -1.71 13.80
CA PRO A 115 1.50 -1.59 14.73
C PRO A 115 1.08 -0.13 14.93
N GLN A 116 -0.23 0.14 14.96
CA GLN A 116 -0.77 1.50 14.99
C GLN A 116 -0.25 2.35 16.17
N THR A 117 -0.05 1.75 17.34
CA THR A 117 0.51 2.45 18.50
C THR A 117 1.95 2.92 18.28
N VAL A 118 2.76 2.11 17.60
CA VAL A 118 4.14 2.44 17.23
C VAL A 118 4.13 3.52 16.14
N SER A 119 3.32 3.36 15.10
CA SER A 119 3.17 4.35 14.03
C SER A 119 2.76 5.71 14.58
N THR A 120 1.80 5.73 15.50
CA THR A 120 1.33 6.97 16.15
C THR A 120 2.45 7.65 16.95
N LEU A 121 3.23 6.87 17.71
CA LEU A 121 4.35 7.42 18.48
C LEU A 121 5.41 8.03 17.55
N LEU A 122 5.82 7.30 16.52
CA LEU A 122 6.81 7.78 15.55
C LEU A 122 6.32 9.04 14.82
N ALA A 123 5.07 9.02 14.37
CA ALA A 123 4.46 10.17 13.70
C ALA A 123 4.46 11.42 14.59
N LYS A 124 4.04 11.30 15.86
CA LYS A 124 4.06 12.41 16.83
C LYS A 124 5.46 12.95 17.09
N ILE A 125 6.48 12.10 17.14
CA ILE A 125 7.87 12.51 17.34
C ILE A 125 8.34 13.37 16.16
N VAL A 126 8.14 12.92 14.92
CA VAL A 126 8.67 13.62 13.72
C VAL A 126 7.88 14.88 13.37
N THR A 127 6.64 14.99 13.84
CA THR A 127 5.76 16.15 13.61
C THR A 127 5.72 17.13 14.77
N GLN A 128 6.44 16.85 15.87
CA GLN A 128 6.39 17.70 17.05
C GLN A 128 6.69 19.17 16.72
N GLY A 129 5.77 20.06 17.08
CA GLY A 129 5.88 21.51 16.84
C GLY A 129 5.69 21.93 15.38
N LYS A 130 5.17 21.04 14.54
CA LYS A 130 4.90 21.30 13.12
C LYS A 130 3.42 21.20 12.81
N ASP A 131 2.90 22.19 12.11
CA ASP A 131 1.53 22.18 11.57
C ASP A 131 1.45 21.60 10.16
N ARG A 132 2.57 21.58 9.46
CA ARG A 132 2.70 21.14 8.06
C ARG A 132 4.08 20.54 7.83
N LEU A 133 4.18 19.60 6.87
CA LEU A 133 5.44 19.06 6.37
C LEU A 133 5.52 19.26 4.85
N ARG A 134 6.69 19.68 4.37
CA ARG A 134 6.97 19.73 2.92
C ARG A 134 7.14 18.34 2.34
N SER A 135 7.76 17.43 3.09
CA SER A 135 7.93 16.05 2.64
C SER A 135 8.15 15.09 3.80
N VAL A 136 7.64 13.87 3.62
CA VAL A 136 7.96 12.72 4.47
C VAL A 136 8.42 11.56 3.60
N TYR A 137 9.37 10.78 4.09
CA TYR A 137 9.91 9.60 3.37
C TYR A 137 10.00 8.39 4.29
N ASP A 138 9.62 7.23 3.75
CA ASP A 138 9.89 5.92 4.35
C ASP A 138 10.64 5.04 3.34
N PRO A 139 11.92 4.70 3.60
CA PRO A 139 12.75 3.87 2.70
C PRO A 139 12.33 2.40 2.67
N THR A 140 11.42 1.97 3.54
CA THR A 140 10.91 0.60 3.69
C THR A 140 9.43 0.65 4.02
N CYS A 141 8.65 1.34 3.17
CA CYS A 141 7.34 1.86 3.55
C CYS A 141 6.27 0.77 3.81
N GLY A 142 6.54 -0.48 3.42
CA GLY A 142 5.56 -1.54 3.59
C GLY A 142 4.24 -1.17 2.92
N SER A 143 3.15 -1.30 3.65
CA SER A 143 1.81 -0.90 3.19
C SER A 143 1.55 0.62 3.18
N GLY A 144 2.54 1.45 3.55
CA GLY A 144 2.39 2.91 3.62
C GLY A 144 1.68 3.43 4.88
N SER A 145 1.25 2.55 5.79
CA SER A 145 0.48 2.94 6.98
C SER A 145 1.21 3.93 7.90
N LEU A 146 2.55 3.82 8.02
CA LEU A 146 3.33 4.77 8.82
C LEU A 146 3.35 6.17 8.18
N LEU A 147 3.48 6.26 6.85
CA LEU A 147 3.40 7.53 6.10
C LEU A 147 2.02 8.19 6.24
N LEU A 148 0.95 7.42 6.13
CA LEU A 148 -0.41 7.90 6.34
C LEU A 148 -0.64 8.36 7.78
N ARG A 149 -0.03 7.70 8.76
CA ARG A 149 -0.08 8.14 10.16
C ARG A 149 0.59 9.49 10.34
N VAL A 150 1.74 9.74 9.71
CA VAL A 150 2.39 11.07 9.71
C VAL A 150 1.47 12.13 9.09
N LYS A 151 0.83 11.81 7.95
CA LYS A 151 -0.14 12.71 7.30
C LYS A 151 -1.28 13.11 8.25
N ARG A 152 -1.77 12.19 9.08
CA ARG A 152 -2.87 12.45 10.05
C ARG A 152 -2.47 13.33 11.24
N GLU A 153 -1.18 13.40 11.57
CA GLU A 153 -0.71 14.19 12.74
C GLU A 153 -0.45 15.68 12.41
N VAL A 154 -0.51 16.06 11.15
CA VAL A 154 -0.35 17.44 10.67
C VAL A 154 -1.51 17.86 9.78
N LYS A 155 -1.70 19.17 9.59
CA LYS A 155 -2.78 19.72 8.76
C LYS A 155 -2.60 19.37 7.28
N ASP A 156 -1.34 19.32 6.80
CA ASP A 156 -1.02 19.01 5.41
C ASP A 156 0.41 18.46 5.27
N VAL A 157 0.58 17.58 4.30
CA VAL A 157 1.90 17.12 3.81
C VAL A 157 1.92 17.38 2.31
N ASP A 158 2.92 18.12 1.82
CA ASP A 158 3.00 18.46 0.40
C ASP A 158 3.30 17.24 -0.45
N MET A 159 4.31 16.42 -0.02
CA MET A 159 4.72 15.22 -0.75
C MET A 159 5.04 14.07 0.21
N ILE A 160 4.52 12.90 -0.13
CA ILE A 160 4.77 11.63 0.56
C ILE A 160 5.63 10.76 -0.34
N PHE A 161 6.78 10.34 0.15
CA PHE A 161 7.69 9.46 -0.58
C PHE A 161 7.80 8.11 0.12
N GLY A 162 7.84 7.05 -0.66
CA GLY A 162 8.06 5.71 -0.13
C GLY A 162 8.85 4.84 -1.08
N GLN A 163 9.51 3.84 -0.52
CA GLN A 163 10.12 2.79 -1.32
C GLN A 163 9.87 1.44 -0.68
N GLU A 164 9.49 0.45 -1.50
CA GLU A 164 9.19 -0.91 -1.06
C GLU A 164 9.75 -1.92 -2.07
N MET A 165 10.47 -2.92 -1.56
CA MET A 165 11.10 -3.93 -2.42
C MET A 165 10.07 -4.96 -2.93
N ASN A 166 9.13 -5.37 -2.07
CA ASN A 166 8.15 -6.39 -2.39
C ASN A 166 7.03 -5.82 -3.26
N ARG A 167 6.79 -6.41 -4.42
CA ARG A 167 5.82 -5.96 -5.42
C ARG A 167 4.40 -5.91 -4.86
N THR A 168 3.96 -6.99 -4.22
CA THR A 168 2.61 -7.05 -3.64
C THR A 168 2.42 -5.99 -2.56
N THR A 169 3.41 -5.81 -1.68
CA THR A 169 3.36 -4.80 -0.62
C THR A 169 3.41 -3.37 -1.19
N TYR A 170 4.17 -3.15 -2.26
CA TYR A 170 4.16 -1.89 -3.02
C TYR A 170 2.76 -1.58 -3.59
N ASN A 171 2.07 -2.58 -4.17
CA ASN A 171 0.70 -2.41 -4.65
C ASN A 171 -0.27 -2.09 -3.50
N LEU A 172 -0.11 -2.74 -2.33
CA LEU A 172 -0.88 -2.41 -1.13
C LEU A 172 -0.64 -0.95 -0.69
N ALA A 173 0.60 -0.46 -0.74
CA ALA A 173 0.91 0.93 -0.37
C ALA A 173 0.24 1.94 -1.29
N ARG A 174 0.28 1.74 -2.62
CA ARG A 174 -0.41 2.60 -3.59
C ARG A 174 -1.92 2.60 -3.37
N MET A 175 -2.51 1.41 -3.21
CA MET A 175 -3.93 1.28 -2.92
C MET A 175 -4.29 2.01 -1.62
N ASN A 176 -3.45 1.90 -0.59
CA ASN A 176 -3.66 2.57 0.69
C ASN A 176 -3.66 4.09 0.54
N MET A 177 -2.72 4.66 -0.24
CA MET A 177 -2.72 6.10 -0.55
C MET A 177 -4.01 6.53 -1.25
N ILE A 178 -4.45 5.79 -2.27
CA ILE A 178 -5.66 6.08 -3.04
C ILE A 178 -6.92 6.01 -2.15
N LEU A 179 -7.05 4.97 -1.33
CA LEU A 179 -8.21 4.78 -0.46
C LEU A 179 -8.30 5.80 0.67
N HIS A 180 -7.16 6.40 1.07
CA HIS A 180 -7.08 7.52 2.00
C HIS A 180 -7.16 8.90 1.31
N ASP A 181 -7.65 8.93 0.08
CA ASP A 181 -7.85 10.15 -0.73
C ASP A 181 -6.58 11.03 -0.82
N VAL A 182 -5.40 10.37 -0.87
CA VAL A 182 -4.17 11.07 -1.18
C VAL A 182 -4.12 11.30 -2.68
N HIS A 183 -4.16 12.56 -3.09
CA HIS A 183 -4.10 12.90 -4.50
C HIS A 183 -2.81 12.36 -5.13
N PHE A 184 -2.89 11.79 -6.34
CA PHE A 184 -1.74 11.18 -7.04
C PHE A 184 -0.52 12.10 -7.16
N ALA A 185 -0.71 13.40 -7.32
CA ALA A 185 0.38 14.38 -7.35
C ALA A 185 1.02 14.65 -5.97
N LYS A 186 0.53 14.04 -4.89
CA LYS A 186 1.03 14.23 -3.52
C LYS A 186 1.75 13.00 -2.95
N PHE A 187 1.91 11.92 -3.71
CA PHE A 187 2.73 10.80 -3.29
C PHE A 187 3.59 10.26 -4.45
N ASP A 188 4.70 9.65 -4.10
CA ASP A 188 5.60 8.97 -5.02
C ASP A 188 6.16 7.72 -4.33
N ILE A 189 5.51 6.59 -4.54
CA ILE A 189 5.93 5.28 -4.02
C ILE A 189 6.66 4.55 -5.13
N LYS A 190 7.88 4.08 -4.87
CA LYS A 190 8.69 3.34 -5.83
C LYS A 190 8.91 1.90 -5.41
N GLN A 191 8.92 0.99 -6.39
CA GLN A 191 9.16 -0.43 -6.16
C GLN A 191 10.61 -0.77 -6.53
N GLU A 192 11.47 -0.92 -5.51
CA GLU A 192 12.85 -1.39 -5.68
C GLU A 192 13.51 -1.56 -4.29
N ASP A 193 14.63 -2.28 -4.24
CA ASP A 193 15.44 -2.40 -3.02
C ASP A 193 16.18 -1.09 -2.72
N THR A 194 15.85 -0.46 -1.63
CA THR A 194 16.42 0.84 -1.19
C THR A 194 17.92 0.77 -0.93
N LEU A 195 18.45 -0.37 -0.53
CA LEU A 195 19.88 -0.52 -0.26
C LEU A 195 20.68 -0.52 -1.55
N THR A 196 20.24 -1.27 -2.56
CA THR A 196 20.98 -1.48 -3.81
C THR A 196 20.58 -0.50 -4.90
N ARG A 197 19.32 -0.05 -4.93
CA ARG A 197 18.75 0.83 -5.96
C ARG A 197 17.82 1.89 -5.35
N PRO A 198 18.39 2.87 -4.62
CA PRO A 198 17.58 3.95 -4.03
C PRO A 198 16.97 4.81 -5.13
N GLN A 199 15.64 4.90 -5.15
CA GLN A 199 14.92 5.64 -6.18
C GLN A 199 14.78 7.13 -5.86
N HIS A 200 15.00 7.51 -4.61
CA HIS A 200 14.88 8.89 -4.13
C HIS A 200 16.23 9.47 -3.66
N ILE A 201 17.34 9.00 -4.23
CA ILE A 201 18.70 9.34 -3.75
C ILE A 201 18.99 10.85 -3.83
N ASP A 202 18.47 11.53 -4.83
CA ASP A 202 18.68 12.96 -5.07
C ASP A 202 17.72 13.86 -4.27
N GLN A 203 16.79 13.26 -3.52
CA GLN A 203 15.81 13.98 -2.72
C GLN A 203 16.35 14.31 -1.31
N ARG A 204 15.77 15.35 -0.71
CA ARG A 204 15.97 15.70 0.70
C ARG A 204 14.61 15.86 1.36
N PHE A 205 14.43 15.21 2.49
CA PHE A 205 13.13 15.11 3.15
C PHE A 205 13.14 15.89 4.46
N GLU A 206 12.01 16.52 4.78
CA GLU A 206 11.84 17.21 6.04
C GLU A 206 11.65 16.23 7.21
N ALA A 207 10.99 15.12 6.96
CA ALA A 207 10.86 14.01 7.89
C ALA A 207 11.20 12.68 7.23
N VAL A 208 11.90 11.81 7.97
CA VAL A 208 12.15 10.42 7.56
C VAL A 208 11.66 9.52 8.69
N VAL A 209 10.83 8.56 8.35
CA VAL A 209 10.31 7.54 9.26
C VAL A 209 10.60 6.17 8.69
N ALA A 210 10.83 5.17 9.53
CA ALA A 210 11.02 3.80 9.05
C ALA A 210 10.78 2.78 10.15
N ASN A 211 10.20 1.65 9.78
CA ASN A 211 10.22 0.41 10.53
C ASN A 211 10.82 -0.68 9.61
N PRO A 212 12.16 -0.73 9.47
CA PRO A 212 12.80 -1.65 8.53
C PRO A 212 12.61 -3.11 8.98
N PRO A 213 12.62 -4.08 8.04
CA PRO A 213 12.43 -5.48 8.35
C PRO A 213 13.55 -6.00 9.25
N PHE A 214 13.17 -6.66 10.34
CA PHE A 214 14.10 -7.31 11.26
C PHE A 214 14.63 -8.60 10.64
N SER A 215 15.93 -8.87 10.82
CA SER A 215 16.59 -10.08 10.35
C SER A 215 16.54 -10.30 8.83
N ALA A 216 16.33 -9.27 8.06
CA ALA A 216 16.52 -9.33 6.61
C ALA A 216 17.97 -9.73 6.29
N LYS A 217 18.13 -10.57 5.27
CA LYS A 217 19.47 -10.95 4.82
C LYS A 217 20.20 -9.72 4.28
N TRP A 218 21.38 -9.46 4.82
CA TRP A 218 22.24 -8.37 4.45
C TRP A 218 23.58 -8.89 3.92
N SER A 219 24.01 -8.40 2.77
CA SER A 219 25.35 -8.63 2.25
C SER A 219 26.18 -7.36 2.45
N ALA A 220 27.27 -7.48 3.22
CA ALA A 220 28.21 -6.37 3.41
C ALA A 220 29.12 -6.24 2.18
N ASP A 221 28.56 -6.03 0.99
CA ASP A 221 29.32 -5.86 -0.25
C ASP A 221 30.20 -4.60 -0.14
N PRO A 222 31.53 -4.70 -0.39
CA PRO A 222 32.43 -3.54 -0.32
C PRO A 222 32.04 -2.37 -1.23
N SER A 223 31.30 -2.61 -2.30
CA SER A 223 30.81 -1.56 -3.21
C SER A 223 29.95 -0.51 -2.49
N PHE A 224 29.25 -0.88 -1.43
CA PHE A 224 28.46 0.06 -0.61
C PHE A 224 29.33 1.15 0.05
N LEU A 225 30.64 0.91 0.26
CA LEU A 225 31.53 1.95 0.80
C LEU A 225 31.78 3.11 -0.18
N GLN A 226 31.44 2.94 -1.45
CA GLN A 226 31.47 4.01 -2.45
C GLN A 226 30.20 4.84 -2.48
N ASP A 227 29.13 4.36 -1.86
CA ASP A 227 27.86 5.06 -1.74
C ASP A 227 27.92 6.06 -0.57
N GLU A 228 27.54 7.31 -0.81
CA GLU A 228 27.59 8.39 0.19
C GLU A 228 26.78 8.09 1.45
N ARG A 229 25.74 7.28 1.36
CA ARG A 229 24.92 6.86 2.51
C ARG A 229 25.72 6.05 3.53
N PHE A 230 26.75 5.30 3.08
CA PHE A 230 27.56 4.39 3.92
C PHE A 230 29.00 4.87 4.07
N SER A 231 29.58 5.52 3.07
CA SER A 231 31.00 5.89 3.03
C SER A 231 31.48 6.70 4.22
N ARG A 232 30.61 7.59 4.75
CA ARG A 232 30.91 8.43 5.93
C ARG A 232 31.15 7.65 7.23
N PHE A 233 30.74 6.37 7.30
CA PHE A 233 30.94 5.52 8.47
C PHE A 233 32.25 4.72 8.39
N GLY A 234 32.92 4.68 7.24
CA GLY A 234 34.19 3.99 7.00
C GLY A 234 34.12 2.46 7.08
N LYS A 235 33.00 1.88 7.45
CA LYS A 235 32.77 0.43 7.54
C LYS A 235 31.31 0.09 7.43
N LEU A 236 31.03 -1.12 6.95
CA LEU A 236 29.68 -1.69 6.87
C LEU A 236 29.36 -2.53 8.12
N ALA A 237 28.08 -2.69 8.41
CA ALA A 237 27.65 -3.70 9.37
C ALA A 237 28.05 -5.10 8.89
N PRO A 238 28.33 -6.05 9.79
CA PRO A 238 28.63 -7.44 9.41
C PRO A 238 27.49 -8.04 8.59
N SER A 239 27.84 -8.88 7.60
CA SER A 239 26.83 -9.66 6.87
C SER A 239 25.99 -10.49 7.81
N SER A 240 24.69 -10.60 7.54
CA SER A 240 23.82 -11.56 8.22
C SER A 240 24.27 -12.99 7.84
N LYS A 241 24.37 -13.87 8.82
CA LYS A 241 24.72 -15.28 8.62
C LYS A 241 23.52 -16.09 8.10
#